data_cf61472e4b9980ffd31c3116c5235e7f
#
_entry.id   cf61472e4b9980ffd31c3116c5235e7f
#
_cell.length_a   1.000
_cell.length_b   1.000
_cell.length_c   1.000
_cell.angle_alpha   90.00
_cell.angle_beta   90.00
_cell.angle_gamma   90.00
#
_symmetry.space_group_name_H-M   'P 1'
#
loop_
_entity.id
_entity.type
_entity.pdbx_description
1 polymer ?
#
loop_
_entity_poly.entity_id
_entity_poly.type
_entity_poly.pdbx_seq_one_letter_code
_entity_poly.pdbx_strand_id
1 'polypeptide(L)'
;MEAISRDAVLFVNIPFVSEERPFTTGHRLVGDRAARMRYLEALRAEARAVAPETRPVVIRAVKVGGGSPSIMSPDKLGELLLDLRALFDLADDCEVSLEAVPHTVGVPSLTGWGQGKVNRVILRADSVQPEELVALDRPFDSVQVQNALLFLDKFHLGNVDVALRYGIPGQTEASLMRTLRSVAGIEPAHLTLEPLLAADEGVLDEEAQRRLYDAACERLSSYGFVQYAPGRFARDELHREEFAVALGQGAALIGLGIDARSCYHGLSYVNTSDFAVYAAHSAEPQHAVAAVAQLDEGARALLFVRNRLAFGGGFAEEDYVRACGPMSAEVARELAELERAGDVAHDGGAYRLTQQGLFAWAR
;
A
#
# COMPACT_ATOMS: atom_id res chain seq x y z
N MET A 1 9.95 -1.98 30.11
CA MET A 1 10.90 -2.00 28.96
C MET A 1 10.22 -2.80 27.87
N GLU A 2 9.51 -2.10 26.99
CA GLU A 2 8.81 -2.75 25.86
C GLU A 2 9.82 -3.47 24.97
N ALA A 3 9.49 -4.72 24.63
CA ALA A 3 10.19 -5.39 23.55
C ALA A 3 9.85 -4.61 22.27
N ILE A 4 10.78 -3.80 21.77
CA ILE A 4 10.70 -3.19 20.44
C ILE A 4 10.39 -4.34 19.49
N SER A 5 9.33 -4.20 18.70
CA SER A 5 9.05 -5.19 17.65
C SER A 5 10.33 -5.42 16.87
N ARG A 6 10.75 -6.68 16.75
CA ARG A 6 11.91 -7.02 15.93
C ARG A 6 11.57 -7.03 14.45
N ASP A 7 10.27 -6.94 14.12
CA ASP A 7 9.79 -6.92 12.76
C ASP A 7 9.57 -5.49 12.27
N ALA A 8 9.96 -5.25 11.03
CA ALA A 8 9.71 -4.00 10.33
C ALA A 8 9.27 -4.28 8.89
N VAL A 9 8.67 -3.26 8.28
CA VAL A 9 8.42 -3.22 6.84
C VAL A 9 9.17 -2.03 6.24
N LEU A 10 9.61 -2.20 5.00
CA LEU A 10 10.34 -1.17 4.26
C LEU A 10 9.45 -0.65 3.12
N PHE A 11 9.11 0.63 3.15
CA PHE A 11 8.41 1.31 2.07
C PHE A 11 9.40 2.12 1.24
N VAL A 12 9.47 1.84 -0.05
CA VAL A 12 10.32 2.57 -1.00
C VAL A 12 9.42 3.43 -1.88
N ASN A 13 9.41 4.73 -1.61
CA ASN A 13 8.61 5.66 -2.38
C ASN A 13 9.32 6.05 -3.68
N ILE A 14 8.72 5.74 -4.83
CA ILE A 14 9.13 6.21 -6.15
C ILE A 14 8.02 7.09 -6.70
N PRO A 15 8.12 8.43 -6.51
CA PRO A 15 7.02 9.35 -6.79
C PRO A 15 6.83 9.67 -8.27
N PHE A 16 7.61 9.07 -9.17
CA PHE A 16 7.57 9.39 -10.60
C PHE A 16 6.34 8.84 -11.29
N VAL A 17 5.79 9.67 -12.17
CA VAL A 17 4.74 9.32 -13.14
C VAL A 17 5.19 9.74 -14.55
N SER A 18 4.61 9.15 -15.60
CA SER A 18 4.90 9.54 -16.98
C SER A 18 4.45 10.97 -17.28
N GLU A 19 3.32 11.36 -16.73
CA GLU A 19 2.69 12.68 -16.83
C GLU A 19 1.73 12.90 -15.67
N GLU A 20 1.43 14.15 -15.35
CA GLU A 20 0.39 14.49 -14.38
C GLU A 20 -0.99 14.15 -14.96
N ARG A 21 -1.82 13.50 -14.15
CA ARG A 21 -3.16 13.11 -14.53
C ARG A 21 -4.15 13.33 -13.41
N PRO A 22 -5.43 13.57 -13.72
CA PRO A 22 -6.48 13.69 -12.70
C PRO A 22 -6.59 12.39 -11.88
N PHE A 23 -7.26 12.50 -10.74
CA PHE A 23 -7.54 11.38 -9.84
C PHE A 23 -6.29 10.64 -9.33
N THR A 24 -5.15 11.34 -9.24
CA THR A 24 -3.95 10.83 -8.59
C THR A 24 -3.83 11.42 -7.18
N THR A 25 -3.42 10.61 -6.22
CA THR A 25 -3.24 11.02 -4.82
C THR A 25 -1.76 11.15 -4.48
N GLY A 26 -1.42 12.04 -3.54
CA GLY A 26 -0.06 12.28 -3.06
C GLY A 26 0.78 13.08 -4.05
N HIS A 27 2.00 13.40 -3.61
CA HIS A 27 2.97 14.14 -4.41
C HIS A 27 3.51 13.27 -5.54
N ARG A 28 3.55 13.83 -6.76
CA ARG A 28 4.05 13.17 -7.98
C ARG A 28 5.09 14.03 -8.65
N LEU A 29 6.06 13.36 -9.28
CA LEU A 29 7.11 14.01 -10.06
C LEU A 29 7.02 13.53 -11.51
N VAL A 30 6.99 14.47 -12.44
CA VAL A 30 7.25 14.20 -13.83
C VAL A 30 8.74 14.47 -14.07
N GLY A 31 9.45 13.48 -14.57
CA GLY A 31 10.88 13.59 -14.77
C GLY A 31 11.36 12.77 -15.95
N ASP A 32 12.40 13.27 -16.59
CA ASP A 32 13.10 12.55 -17.64
C ASP A 32 13.93 11.37 -17.08
N ARG A 33 14.59 10.65 -17.98
CA ARG A 33 15.43 9.52 -17.61
C ARG A 33 16.55 9.92 -16.64
N ALA A 34 17.15 11.11 -16.83
CA ALA A 34 18.25 11.57 -16.00
C ALA A 34 17.79 11.88 -14.57
N ALA A 35 16.64 12.54 -14.41
CA ALA A 35 16.04 12.80 -13.11
C ALA A 35 15.71 11.49 -12.37
N ARG A 36 15.11 10.51 -13.08
CA ARG A 36 14.82 9.19 -12.50
C ARG A 36 16.06 8.44 -12.06
N MET A 37 17.14 8.50 -12.85
CA MET A 37 18.41 7.88 -12.46
C MET A 37 19.05 8.56 -11.24
N ARG A 38 19.07 9.88 -11.19
CA ARG A 38 19.54 10.63 -10.01
C ARG A 38 18.75 10.27 -8.76
N TYR A 39 17.44 10.06 -8.91
CA TYR A 39 16.58 9.64 -7.79
C TYR A 39 16.95 8.25 -7.27
N LEU A 40 17.18 7.27 -8.15
CA LEU A 40 17.63 5.93 -7.74
C LEU A 40 19.00 5.95 -7.04
N GLU A 41 19.89 6.82 -7.48
CA GLU A 41 21.19 7.04 -6.80
C GLU A 41 20.99 7.62 -5.40
N ALA A 42 20.11 8.61 -5.26
CA ALA A 42 19.75 9.18 -3.96
C ALA A 42 19.11 8.15 -3.03
N LEU A 43 18.15 7.32 -3.52
CA LEU A 43 17.56 6.22 -2.76
C LEU A 43 18.62 5.24 -2.24
N ARG A 44 19.58 4.88 -3.08
CA ARG A 44 20.70 4.00 -2.68
C ARG A 44 21.59 4.63 -1.61
N ALA A 45 21.82 5.94 -1.71
CA ALA A 45 22.61 6.67 -0.71
C ALA A 45 21.88 6.70 0.64
N GLU A 46 20.59 7.02 0.64
CA GLU A 46 19.74 6.98 1.83
C GLU A 46 19.70 5.57 2.44
N ALA A 47 19.46 4.53 1.63
CA ALA A 47 19.41 3.15 2.12
C ALA A 47 20.71 2.75 2.83
N ARG A 48 21.88 3.11 2.29
CA ARG A 48 23.17 2.84 2.93
C ARG A 48 23.32 3.56 4.27
N ALA A 49 22.79 4.77 4.37
CA ALA A 49 22.88 5.56 5.59
C ALA A 49 21.88 5.08 6.66
N VAL A 50 20.66 4.67 6.25
CA VAL A 50 19.60 4.24 7.16
C VAL A 50 19.78 2.80 7.65
N ALA A 51 20.26 1.88 6.81
CA ALA A 51 20.32 0.46 7.14
C ALA A 51 21.12 0.13 8.43
N PRO A 52 22.26 0.76 8.74
CA PRO A 52 22.95 0.51 10.01
C PRO A 52 22.12 0.90 11.23
N GLU A 53 21.32 1.97 11.14
CA GLU A 53 20.50 2.52 12.23
C GLU A 53 19.23 1.68 12.48
N THR A 54 18.88 0.79 11.56
CA THR A 54 17.68 -0.06 11.68
C THR A 54 17.96 -1.42 12.34
N ARG A 55 19.22 -1.75 12.62
CA ARG A 55 19.55 -3.00 13.32
C ARG A 55 19.15 -2.92 14.81
N PRO A 56 18.58 -3.98 15.40
CA PRO A 56 18.50 -5.36 14.94
C PRO A 56 17.12 -5.82 14.40
N VAL A 57 16.43 -5.01 13.61
CA VAL A 57 15.12 -5.43 13.08
C VAL A 57 15.24 -6.28 11.83
N VAL A 58 14.25 -7.16 11.63
CA VAL A 58 14.10 -8.03 10.45
C VAL A 58 12.98 -7.45 9.57
N ILE A 59 13.27 -7.22 8.30
CA ILE A 59 12.30 -6.72 7.32
C ILE A 59 11.42 -7.87 6.84
N ARG A 60 10.14 -7.83 7.19
CA ARG A 60 9.14 -8.83 6.77
C ARG A 60 8.64 -8.60 5.35
N ALA A 61 8.51 -7.33 4.96
CA ALA A 61 8.06 -6.96 3.62
C ALA A 61 8.75 -5.68 3.12
N VAL A 62 9.03 -5.66 1.82
CA VAL A 62 9.46 -4.48 1.07
C VAL A 62 8.37 -4.12 0.09
N LYS A 63 7.84 -2.89 0.17
CA LYS A 63 6.86 -2.38 -0.79
C LYS A 63 7.44 -1.23 -1.58
N VAL A 64 7.49 -1.38 -2.90
CA VAL A 64 7.90 -0.32 -3.83
C VAL A 64 6.64 0.27 -4.46
N GLY A 65 6.33 1.49 -4.08
CA GLY A 65 5.08 2.15 -4.48
C GLY A 65 5.24 3.65 -4.64
N GLY A 66 4.13 4.36 -4.53
CA GLY A 66 4.05 5.81 -4.55
C GLY A 66 3.49 6.37 -5.85
N GLY A 67 4.34 6.66 -6.85
CA GLY A 67 3.91 7.07 -8.19
C GLY A 67 3.55 5.88 -9.07
N SER A 68 4.37 5.66 -10.07
CA SER A 68 4.33 4.49 -10.94
C SER A 68 5.73 3.87 -11.01
N PRO A 69 6.19 3.12 -10.00
CA PRO A 69 7.55 2.57 -9.96
C PRO A 69 7.94 1.79 -11.21
N SER A 70 6.97 1.15 -11.84
CA SER A 70 7.17 0.33 -13.05
C SER A 70 7.58 1.11 -14.31
N ILE A 71 7.54 2.47 -14.27
CA ILE A 71 8.11 3.30 -15.38
C ILE A 71 9.63 3.46 -15.27
N MET A 72 10.23 3.04 -14.16
CA MET A 72 11.68 3.02 -14.01
C MET A 72 12.29 1.96 -14.93
N SER A 73 13.59 2.12 -15.24
CA SER A 73 14.31 1.06 -15.98
C SER A 73 14.23 -0.26 -15.21
N PRO A 74 13.72 -1.33 -15.81
CA PRO A 74 13.54 -2.62 -15.11
C PRO A 74 14.84 -3.15 -14.48
N ASP A 75 15.96 -3.07 -15.21
CA ASP A 75 17.26 -3.51 -14.71
C ASP A 75 17.73 -2.68 -13.51
N LYS A 76 17.54 -1.34 -13.58
CA LYS A 76 17.95 -0.44 -12.50
C LYS A 76 17.07 -0.58 -11.25
N LEU A 77 15.81 -0.89 -11.44
CA LEU A 77 14.91 -1.23 -10.34
C LEU A 77 15.29 -2.56 -9.71
N GLY A 78 15.61 -3.56 -10.53
CA GLY A 78 16.13 -4.86 -10.05
C GLY A 78 17.43 -4.70 -9.26
N GLU A 79 18.38 -3.90 -9.76
CA GLU A 79 19.63 -3.59 -9.05
C GLU A 79 19.35 -2.90 -7.69
N LEU A 80 18.43 -1.93 -7.64
CA LEU A 80 18.04 -1.28 -6.37
C LEU A 80 17.52 -2.31 -5.35
N LEU A 81 16.64 -3.22 -5.78
CA LEU A 81 16.08 -4.24 -4.89
C LEU A 81 17.14 -5.21 -4.38
N LEU A 82 18.12 -5.56 -5.20
CA LEU A 82 19.28 -6.36 -4.76
C LEU A 82 20.15 -5.62 -3.75
N ASP A 83 20.37 -4.31 -3.97
CA ASP A 83 21.11 -3.48 -3.02
C ASP A 83 20.38 -3.40 -1.66
N LEU A 84 19.05 -3.21 -1.66
CA LEU A 84 18.26 -3.22 -0.43
C LEU A 84 18.36 -4.55 0.31
N ARG A 85 18.30 -5.66 -0.42
CA ARG A 85 18.49 -7.01 0.16
C ARG A 85 19.87 -7.22 0.77
N ALA A 86 20.89 -6.60 0.22
CA ALA A 86 22.25 -6.68 0.75
C ALA A 86 22.48 -5.77 1.97
N LEU A 87 21.72 -4.67 2.08
CA LEU A 87 21.89 -3.65 3.13
C LEU A 87 21.06 -3.97 4.38
N PHE A 88 19.82 -4.40 4.20
CA PHE A 88 18.86 -4.67 5.29
C PHE A 88 18.80 -6.18 5.60
N ASP A 89 18.46 -6.50 6.84
CA ASP A 89 18.22 -7.88 7.26
C ASP A 89 16.78 -8.28 6.85
N LEU A 90 16.63 -8.89 5.69
CA LEU A 90 15.35 -9.35 5.17
C LEU A 90 15.06 -10.78 5.63
N ALA A 91 13.83 -11.04 6.05
CA ALA A 91 13.38 -12.40 6.35
C ALA A 91 13.55 -13.33 5.13
N ASP A 92 13.76 -14.62 5.38
CA ASP A 92 13.92 -15.61 4.30
C ASP A 92 12.70 -15.66 3.37
N ASP A 93 11.51 -15.46 3.94
CA ASP A 93 10.20 -15.40 3.27
C ASP A 93 9.73 -13.98 2.96
N CYS A 94 10.62 -12.98 3.02
CA CYS A 94 10.28 -11.57 2.83
C CYS A 94 9.48 -11.33 1.55
N GLU A 95 8.31 -10.71 1.68
CA GLU A 95 7.54 -10.25 0.54
C GLU A 95 8.20 -9.01 -0.07
N VAL A 96 8.45 -9.05 -1.38
CA VAL A 96 8.91 -7.89 -2.17
C VAL A 96 7.82 -7.54 -3.17
N SER A 97 7.04 -6.52 -2.86
CA SER A 97 5.92 -6.07 -3.68
C SER A 97 6.28 -4.84 -4.52
N LEU A 98 5.75 -4.79 -5.74
CA LEU A 98 5.97 -3.70 -6.69
C LEU A 98 4.65 -3.24 -7.28
N GLU A 99 4.34 -1.95 -7.17
CA GLU A 99 3.22 -1.34 -7.90
C GLU A 99 3.57 -1.14 -9.37
N ALA A 100 2.71 -1.64 -10.24
CA ALA A 100 2.89 -1.57 -11.69
C ALA A 100 1.63 -1.06 -12.40
N VAL A 101 1.84 -0.29 -13.46
CA VAL A 101 0.76 0.14 -14.36
C VAL A 101 0.73 -0.74 -15.62
N PRO A 102 -0.46 -1.07 -16.16
CA PRO A 102 -0.62 -2.09 -17.19
C PRO A 102 0.30 -1.96 -18.40
N HIS A 103 0.44 -0.75 -18.96
CA HIS A 103 1.23 -0.52 -20.18
C HIS A 103 2.75 -0.73 -20.00
N THR A 104 3.23 -0.90 -18.76
CA THR A 104 4.65 -1.17 -18.47
C THR A 104 4.95 -2.65 -18.27
N VAL A 105 3.93 -3.49 -18.15
CA VAL A 105 4.09 -4.93 -17.92
C VAL A 105 4.43 -5.64 -19.22
N GLY A 106 5.57 -6.29 -19.25
CA GLY A 106 6.05 -7.04 -20.40
C GLY A 106 7.32 -7.82 -20.06
N VAL A 107 7.84 -8.57 -21.03
CA VAL A 107 9.01 -9.45 -20.81
C VAL A 107 10.20 -8.74 -20.15
N PRO A 108 10.64 -7.54 -20.60
CA PRO A 108 11.77 -6.85 -19.99
C PRO A 108 11.50 -6.49 -18.52
N SER A 109 10.29 -6.00 -18.23
CA SER A 109 9.90 -5.61 -16.87
C SER A 109 9.91 -6.81 -15.93
N LEU A 110 9.25 -7.89 -16.34
CA LEU A 110 9.14 -9.12 -15.56
C LEU A 110 10.51 -9.77 -15.31
N THR A 111 11.41 -9.69 -16.31
CA THR A 111 12.79 -10.18 -16.15
C THR A 111 13.55 -9.35 -15.12
N GLY A 112 13.55 -8.03 -15.23
CA GLY A 112 14.25 -7.15 -14.28
C GLY A 112 13.69 -7.23 -12.86
N TRP A 113 12.36 -7.29 -12.71
CA TRP A 113 11.71 -7.46 -11.41
C TRP A 113 12.02 -8.83 -10.79
N GLY A 114 12.01 -9.89 -11.60
CA GLY A 114 12.41 -11.24 -11.15
C GLY A 114 13.86 -11.30 -10.69
N GLN A 115 14.79 -10.61 -11.36
CA GLN A 115 16.16 -10.45 -10.88
C GLN A 115 16.23 -9.78 -9.51
N GLY A 116 15.42 -8.73 -9.29
CA GLY A 116 15.25 -8.05 -8.01
C GLY A 116 14.49 -8.86 -6.94
N LYS A 117 14.08 -10.12 -7.26
CA LYS A 117 13.31 -11.00 -6.37
C LYS A 117 11.94 -10.43 -5.97
N VAL A 118 11.30 -9.67 -6.88
CA VAL A 118 9.89 -9.32 -6.72
C VAL A 118 9.07 -10.61 -6.72
N ASN A 119 8.24 -10.80 -5.68
CA ASN A 119 7.37 -11.96 -5.51
C ASN A 119 5.88 -11.60 -5.34
N ARG A 120 5.56 -10.28 -5.36
CA ARG A 120 4.19 -9.76 -5.49
C ARG A 120 4.19 -8.59 -6.47
N VAL A 121 3.26 -8.59 -7.42
CA VAL A 121 2.99 -7.43 -8.28
C VAL A 121 1.61 -6.88 -7.97
N ILE A 122 1.55 -5.59 -7.65
CA ILE A 122 0.30 -4.86 -7.44
C ILE A 122 -0.02 -4.14 -8.75
N LEU A 123 -0.88 -4.75 -9.56
CA LEU A 123 -1.28 -4.17 -10.86
C LEU A 123 -2.35 -3.10 -10.66
N ARG A 124 -2.00 -1.85 -10.86
CA ARG A 124 -2.90 -0.68 -10.79
C ARG A 124 -3.78 -0.63 -12.04
N ALA A 125 -4.74 -1.55 -12.13
CA ALA A 125 -5.62 -1.68 -13.27
C ALA A 125 -6.74 -0.62 -13.29
N ASP A 126 -7.15 -0.16 -12.12
CA ASP A 126 -8.26 0.76 -11.85
C ASP A 126 -9.62 0.22 -12.34
N SER A 127 -9.75 -0.17 -13.60
CA SER A 127 -10.91 -0.81 -14.22
C SER A 127 -10.48 -1.64 -15.44
N VAL A 128 -11.41 -2.44 -15.99
CA VAL A 128 -11.26 -3.06 -17.31
C VAL A 128 -12.32 -2.55 -18.31
N GLN A 129 -13.15 -1.57 -17.91
CA GLN A 129 -14.15 -0.96 -18.79
C GLN A 129 -13.51 0.22 -19.51
N PRO A 130 -13.57 0.26 -20.87
CA PRO A 130 -12.94 1.33 -21.65
C PRO A 130 -13.42 2.73 -21.24
N GLU A 131 -14.72 2.89 -20.99
CA GLU A 131 -15.33 4.18 -20.64
C GLU A 131 -14.84 4.68 -19.28
N GLU A 132 -14.63 3.78 -18.31
CA GLU A 132 -14.11 4.12 -16.99
C GLU A 132 -12.63 4.50 -17.03
N LEU A 133 -11.83 3.82 -17.86
CA LEU A 133 -10.42 4.17 -18.06
C LEU A 133 -10.27 5.54 -18.75
N VAL A 134 -11.14 5.84 -19.71
CA VAL A 134 -11.21 7.17 -20.35
C VAL A 134 -11.63 8.25 -19.34
N ALA A 135 -12.65 7.97 -18.52
CA ALA A 135 -13.10 8.91 -17.48
C ALA A 135 -12.01 9.21 -16.44
N LEU A 136 -11.12 8.25 -16.18
CA LEU A 136 -9.96 8.41 -15.30
C LEU A 136 -8.75 9.01 -16.02
N ASP A 137 -8.83 9.28 -17.31
CA ASP A 137 -7.70 9.72 -18.16
C ASP A 137 -6.47 8.80 -17.99
N ARG A 138 -6.66 7.47 -18.09
CA ARG A 138 -5.55 6.54 -17.90
C ARG A 138 -4.70 6.42 -19.16
N PRO A 139 -3.33 6.30 -19.02
CA PRO A 139 -2.41 6.16 -20.14
C PRO A 139 -2.40 4.74 -20.76
N PHE A 140 -3.43 3.95 -20.47
CA PHE A 140 -3.58 2.56 -20.92
C PHE A 140 -5.06 2.25 -21.14
N ASP A 141 -5.32 1.28 -21.99
CA ASP A 141 -6.65 0.81 -22.33
C ASP A 141 -6.94 -0.57 -21.73
N SER A 142 -8.18 -1.05 -21.93
CA SER A 142 -8.63 -2.35 -21.43
C SER A 142 -7.86 -3.53 -22.00
N VAL A 143 -7.35 -3.42 -23.24
CA VAL A 143 -6.55 -4.47 -23.89
C VAL A 143 -5.18 -4.57 -23.19
N GLN A 144 -4.57 -3.44 -22.86
CA GLN A 144 -3.32 -3.40 -22.11
C GLN A 144 -3.48 -3.96 -20.69
N VAL A 145 -4.61 -3.70 -20.02
CA VAL A 145 -4.93 -4.33 -18.73
C VAL A 145 -5.00 -5.86 -18.85
N GLN A 146 -5.75 -6.36 -19.84
CA GLN A 146 -5.87 -7.80 -20.06
C GLN A 146 -4.54 -8.46 -20.42
N ASN A 147 -3.73 -7.82 -21.28
CA ASN A 147 -2.41 -8.31 -21.63
C ASN A 147 -1.48 -8.35 -20.41
N ALA A 148 -1.50 -7.33 -19.55
CA ALA A 148 -0.70 -7.30 -18.33
C ALA A 148 -1.05 -8.48 -17.41
N LEU A 149 -2.33 -8.74 -17.19
CA LEU A 149 -2.80 -9.86 -16.37
C LEU A 149 -2.34 -11.21 -16.96
N LEU A 150 -2.45 -11.41 -18.28
CA LEU A 150 -1.97 -12.62 -18.95
C LEU A 150 -0.45 -12.80 -18.87
N PHE A 151 0.33 -11.71 -18.92
CA PHE A 151 1.77 -11.77 -18.74
C PHE A 151 2.13 -12.17 -17.31
N LEU A 152 1.49 -11.55 -16.31
CA LEU A 152 1.73 -11.86 -14.90
C LEU A 152 1.42 -13.32 -14.58
N ASP A 153 0.32 -13.86 -15.10
CA ASP A 153 -0.04 -15.27 -14.96
C ASP A 153 1.02 -16.20 -15.57
N LYS A 154 1.44 -15.93 -16.81
CA LYS A 154 2.44 -16.76 -17.52
C LYS A 154 3.83 -16.77 -16.88
N PHE A 155 4.25 -15.68 -16.26
CA PHE A 155 5.59 -15.56 -15.68
C PHE A 155 5.68 -16.06 -14.24
N HIS A 156 4.56 -16.45 -13.63
CA HIS A 156 4.51 -17.00 -12.27
C HIS A 156 5.30 -16.16 -11.24
N LEU A 157 5.15 -14.83 -11.29
CA LEU A 157 5.86 -13.90 -10.38
C LEU A 157 5.35 -13.93 -8.92
N GLY A 158 4.81 -15.06 -8.49
CA GLY A 158 4.25 -15.20 -7.17
C GLY A 158 2.83 -14.63 -7.08
N ASN A 159 2.59 -13.77 -6.10
CA ASN A 159 1.28 -13.20 -5.88
C ASN A 159 0.98 -12.03 -6.81
N VAL A 160 -0.19 -12.05 -7.45
CA VAL A 160 -0.72 -10.91 -8.19
C VAL A 160 -1.87 -10.29 -7.39
N ASP A 161 -1.71 -9.01 -7.06
CA ASP A 161 -2.77 -8.15 -6.54
C ASP A 161 -3.32 -7.29 -7.67
N VAL A 162 -4.62 -7.33 -7.91
CA VAL A 162 -5.26 -6.44 -8.88
C VAL A 162 -5.95 -5.31 -8.13
N ALA A 163 -5.39 -4.10 -8.23
CA ALA A 163 -5.96 -2.91 -7.63
C ALA A 163 -6.99 -2.27 -8.57
N LEU A 164 -8.23 -2.23 -8.12
CA LEU A 164 -9.39 -1.67 -8.82
C LEU A 164 -9.92 -0.46 -8.07
N ARG A 165 -10.61 0.43 -8.80
CA ARG A 165 -11.26 1.60 -8.22
C ARG A 165 -12.77 1.52 -8.31
N TYR A 166 -13.44 2.09 -7.29
CA TYR A 166 -14.87 2.37 -7.32
C TYR A 166 -15.15 3.85 -7.07
N GLY A 167 -16.33 4.31 -7.48
CA GLY A 167 -16.69 5.72 -7.43
C GLY A 167 -16.26 6.52 -8.67
N ILE A 168 -15.85 5.83 -9.75
CA ILE A 168 -15.40 6.45 -11.00
C ILE A 168 -16.54 7.22 -11.65
N PRO A 169 -16.29 8.41 -12.27
CA PRO A 169 -17.31 9.13 -13.03
C PRO A 169 -18.03 8.24 -14.04
N GLY A 170 -19.35 8.18 -13.95
CA GLY A 170 -20.18 7.35 -14.81
C GLY A 170 -20.20 5.84 -14.51
N GLN A 171 -19.45 5.40 -13.50
CA GLN A 171 -19.46 3.98 -13.08
C GLN A 171 -20.83 3.58 -12.57
N THR A 172 -21.27 2.40 -12.94
CA THR A 172 -22.50 1.76 -12.48
C THR A 172 -22.19 0.44 -11.78
N GLU A 173 -23.11 -0.07 -10.98
CA GLU A 173 -22.98 -1.41 -10.41
C GLU A 173 -22.75 -2.46 -11.51
N ALA A 174 -23.51 -2.38 -12.61
CA ALA A 174 -23.36 -3.31 -13.72
C ALA A 174 -21.95 -3.28 -14.36
N SER A 175 -21.34 -2.10 -14.50
CA SER A 175 -19.99 -1.97 -15.06
C SER A 175 -18.93 -2.49 -14.10
N LEU A 176 -19.07 -2.18 -12.78
CA LEU A 176 -18.19 -2.73 -11.75
C LEU A 176 -18.29 -4.26 -11.67
N MET A 177 -19.51 -4.84 -11.74
CA MET A 177 -19.70 -6.29 -11.75
C MET A 177 -19.07 -6.95 -12.99
N ARG A 178 -19.07 -6.28 -14.16
CA ARG A 178 -18.34 -6.78 -15.34
C ARG A 178 -16.83 -6.76 -15.10
N THR A 179 -16.30 -5.70 -14.50
CA THR A 179 -14.88 -5.61 -14.12
C THR A 179 -14.49 -6.74 -13.18
N LEU A 180 -15.24 -6.92 -12.09
CA LEU A 180 -14.96 -7.97 -11.10
C LEU A 180 -15.01 -9.38 -11.72
N ARG A 181 -15.99 -9.64 -12.60
CA ARG A 181 -16.08 -10.91 -13.31
C ARG A 181 -14.88 -11.16 -14.20
N SER A 182 -14.47 -10.15 -14.96
CA SER A 182 -13.32 -10.25 -15.86
C SER A 182 -12.02 -10.53 -15.11
N VAL A 183 -11.80 -9.83 -14.00
CA VAL A 183 -10.61 -10.01 -13.16
C VAL A 183 -10.65 -11.35 -12.43
N ALA A 184 -11.79 -11.74 -11.83
CA ALA A 184 -11.91 -13.01 -11.13
C ALA A 184 -11.70 -14.23 -12.06
N GLY A 185 -11.99 -14.09 -13.35
CA GLY A 185 -11.78 -15.13 -14.36
C GLY A 185 -10.29 -15.46 -14.63
N ILE A 186 -9.37 -14.62 -14.18
CA ILE A 186 -7.91 -14.83 -14.29
C ILE A 186 -7.35 -15.38 -12.96
N GLU A 187 -8.21 -15.54 -11.98
CA GLU A 187 -7.90 -16.13 -10.68
C GLU A 187 -6.72 -15.46 -9.92
N PRO A 188 -6.66 -14.11 -9.80
CA PRO A 188 -5.60 -13.49 -9.03
C PRO A 188 -5.66 -13.94 -7.58
N ALA A 189 -4.52 -13.96 -6.91
CA ALA A 189 -4.41 -14.37 -5.52
C ALA A 189 -5.01 -13.31 -4.56
N HIS A 190 -4.95 -12.04 -4.95
CA HIS A 190 -5.36 -10.89 -4.14
C HIS A 190 -6.06 -9.84 -5.00
N LEU A 191 -6.94 -9.08 -4.37
CA LEU A 191 -7.63 -7.96 -5.00
C LEU A 191 -7.76 -6.80 -4.00
N THR A 192 -7.45 -5.60 -4.47
CA THR A 192 -7.63 -4.37 -3.72
C THR A 192 -8.73 -3.52 -4.35
N LEU A 193 -9.70 -3.06 -3.56
CA LEU A 193 -10.72 -2.08 -3.96
C LEU A 193 -10.42 -0.74 -3.30
N GLU A 194 -10.14 0.28 -4.10
CA GLU A 194 -9.85 1.62 -3.63
C GLU A 194 -10.95 2.60 -4.05
N PRO A 195 -11.40 3.48 -3.14
CA PRO A 195 -12.33 4.53 -3.50
C PRO A 195 -11.66 5.61 -4.36
N LEU A 196 -12.44 6.26 -5.18
CA LEU A 196 -12.02 7.50 -5.82
C LEU A 196 -12.45 8.67 -4.93
N LEU A 197 -11.47 9.32 -4.26
CA LEU A 197 -11.73 10.37 -3.25
C LEU A 197 -11.51 11.79 -3.78
N ALA A 198 -11.26 11.96 -5.07
CA ALA A 198 -11.02 13.28 -5.63
C ALA A 198 -12.27 14.16 -5.50
N ALA A 199 -12.07 15.44 -5.19
CA ALA A 199 -13.12 16.46 -5.24
C ALA A 199 -13.46 16.89 -6.68
N ASP A 200 -13.01 16.10 -7.67
CA ASP A 200 -13.17 16.38 -9.08
C ASP A 200 -14.60 16.12 -9.55
N GLU A 201 -14.98 16.82 -10.60
CA GLU A 201 -16.32 16.72 -11.18
C GLU A 201 -16.64 15.29 -11.63
N GLY A 202 -17.83 14.81 -11.29
CA GLY A 202 -18.35 13.52 -11.71
C GLY A 202 -17.97 12.32 -10.82
N VAL A 203 -17.13 12.50 -9.82
CA VAL A 203 -16.87 11.44 -8.79
C VAL A 203 -18.20 11.16 -8.06
N LEU A 204 -18.52 9.89 -7.91
CA LEU A 204 -19.75 9.47 -7.25
C LEU A 204 -19.75 9.89 -5.78
N ASP A 205 -20.92 10.29 -5.29
CA ASP A 205 -21.11 10.63 -3.87
C ASP A 205 -20.90 9.39 -2.96
N GLU A 206 -20.80 9.64 -1.67
CA GLU A 206 -20.51 8.62 -0.68
C GLU A 206 -21.56 7.50 -0.65
N GLU A 207 -22.84 7.85 -0.80
CA GLU A 207 -23.92 6.87 -0.78
C GLU A 207 -23.87 5.94 -2.00
N ALA A 208 -23.58 6.49 -3.19
CA ALA A 208 -23.38 5.71 -4.39
C ALA A 208 -22.12 4.83 -4.29
N GLN A 209 -21.02 5.37 -3.78
CA GLN A 209 -19.79 4.62 -3.52
C GLN A 209 -20.04 3.48 -2.52
N ARG A 210 -20.82 3.72 -1.46
CA ARG A 210 -21.20 2.72 -0.48
C ARG A 210 -21.95 1.55 -1.13
N ARG A 211 -22.98 1.86 -1.96
CA ARG A 211 -23.73 0.80 -2.68
C ARG A 211 -22.82 -0.01 -3.59
N LEU A 212 -21.89 0.62 -4.31
CA LEU A 212 -20.93 -0.10 -5.16
C LEU A 212 -19.99 -1.00 -4.35
N TYR A 213 -19.50 -0.49 -3.22
CA TYR A 213 -18.60 -1.25 -2.34
C TYR A 213 -19.29 -2.48 -1.75
N ASP A 214 -20.51 -2.32 -1.22
CA ASP A 214 -21.28 -3.42 -0.63
C ASP A 214 -21.58 -4.50 -1.68
N ALA A 215 -22.02 -4.11 -2.88
CA ALA A 215 -22.26 -5.04 -3.99
C ALA A 215 -20.95 -5.74 -4.44
N ALA A 216 -19.84 -5.03 -4.44
CA ALA A 216 -18.53 -5.60 -4.77
C ALA A 216 -18.08 -6.62 -3.71
N CYS A 217 -18.26 -6.34 -2.42
CA CYS A 217 -17.94 -7.27 -1.33
C CYS A 217 -18.71 -8.58 -1.46
N GLU A 218 -20.03 -8.51 -1.69
CA GLU A 218 -20.88 -9.69 -1.92
C GLU A 218 -20.40 -10.49 -3.13
N ARG A 219 -20.11 -9.80 -4.23
CA ARG A 219 -19.64 -10.43 -5.47
C ARG A 219 -18.29 -11.12 -5.27
N LEU A 220 -17.32 -10.46 -4.64
CA LEU A 220 -16.00 -11.03 -4.38
C LEU A 220 -16.09 -12.24 -3.44
N SER A 221 -16.92 -12.17 -2.42
CA SER A 221 -17.19 -13.33 -1.55
C SER A 221 -17.72 -14.52 -2.36
N SER A 222 -18.63 -14.30 -3.32
CA SER A 222 -19.13 -15.36 -4.21
C SER A 222 -18.06 -15.95 -5.15
N TYR A 223 -16.98 -15.25 -5.39
CA TYR A 223 -15.81 -15.72 -6.14
C TYR A 223 -14.72 -16.34 -5.25
N GLY A 224 -14.99 -16.52 -3.96
CA GLY A 224 -14.09 -17.16 -3.01
C GLY A 224 -13.02 -16.25 -2.42
N PHE A 225 -13.17 -14.93 -2.56
CA PHE A 225 -12.30 -13.99 -1.84
C PHE A 225 -12.82 -13.70 -0.45
N VAL A 226 -11.91 -13.60 0.51
CA VAL A 226 -12.18 -13.20 1.88
C VAL A 226 -11.64 -11.81 2.12
N GLN A 227 -12.51 -10.90 2.55
CA GLN A 227 -12.08 -9.58 3.00
C GLN A 227 -11.40 -9.70 4.36
N TYR A 228 -10.14 -9.24 4.49
CA TYR A 228 -9.38 -9.31 5.74
C TYR A 228 -9.03 -7.94 6.32
N ALA A 229 -9.14 -6.87 5.50
CA ALA A 229 -8.93 -5.49 5.91
C ALA A 229 -9.74 -4.55 4.99
N PRO A 230 -9.89 -3.26 5.31
CA PRO A 230 -10.57 -2.28 4.47
C PRO A 230 -10.07 -2.34 3.02
N GLY A 231 -10.96 -2.62 2.08
CA GLY A 231 -10.67 -2.71 0.66
C GLY A 231 -9.72 -3.84 0.23
N ARG A 232 -9.31 -4.76 1.12
CA ARG A 232 -8.35 -5.84 0.81
C ARG A 232 -9.00 -7.20 0.87
N PHE A 233 -8.83 -7.96 -0.21
CA PHE A 233 -9.44 -9.27 -0.40
C PHE A 233 -8.38 -10.28 -0.85
N ALA A 234 -8.31 -11.43 -0.20
CA ALA A 234 -7.41 -12.51 -0.55
C ALA A 234 -8.17 -13.84 -0.68
N ARG A 235 -7.65 -14.79 -1.45
CA ARG A 235 -8.24 -16.14 -1.56
C ARG A 235 -8.04 -16.96 -0.29
N ASP A 236 -6.92 -16.73 0.39
CA ASP A 236 -6.58 -17.37 1.66
C ASP A 236 -5.58 -16.51 2.45
N GLU A 237 -5.16 -17.00 3.61
CA GLU A 237 -4.23 -16.27 4.48
C GLU A 237 -2.82 -16.09 3.89
N LEU A 238 -2.36 -17.04 3.08
CA LEU A 238 -1.03 -17.00 2.47
C LEU A 238 -0.91 -15.92 1.38
N HIS A 239 -2.06 -15.48 0.85
CA HIS A 239 -2.11 -14.48 -0.18
C HIS A 239 -2.45 -13.07 0.33
N ARG A 240 -2.58 -12.88 1.65
CA ARG A 240 -2.67 -11.52 2.23
C ARG A 240 -1.40 -10.73 1.95
N GLU A 241 -1.52 -9.42 1.82
CA GLU A 241 -0.37 -8.53 1.65
C GLU A 241 0.43 -8.48 2.95
N GLU A 242 1.64 -9.05 2.95
CA GLU A 242 2.48 -9.13 4.17
C GLU A 242 2.85 -7.76 4.71
N PHE A 243 3.04 -6.76 3.83
CA PHE A 243 3.28 -5.38 4.24
C PHE A 243 2.15 -4.84 5.13
N ALA A 244 0.90 -5.06 4.74
CA ALA A 244 -0.26 -4.65 5.53
C ALA A 244 -0.43 -5.50 6.79
N VAL A 245 -0.27 -6.82 6.67
CA VAL A 245 -0.38 -7.75 7.80
C VAL A 245 0.63 -7.41 8.89
N ALA A 246 1.89 -7.22 8.53
CA ALA A 246 2.95 -6.89 9.48
C ALA A 246 2.70 -5.53 10.19
N LEU A 247 2.27 -4.48 9.45
CA LEU A 247 1.87 -3.21 10.06
C LEU A 247 0.69 -3.38 11.03
N GLY A 248 -0.32 -4.17 10.64
CA GLY A 248 -1.44 -4.53 11.50
C GLY A 248 -1.00 -5.29 12.75
N GLN A 249 0.09 -6.02 12.71
CA GLN A 249 0.69 -6.74 13.83
C GLN A 249 1.64 -5.88 14.68
N GLY A 250 1.90 -4.63 14.27
CA GLY A 250 2.72 -3.68 15.02
C GLY A 250 4.18 -3.65 14.58
N ALA A 251 4.50 -4.13 13.39
CA ALA A 251 5.82 -3.95 12.80
C ALA A 251 6.15 -2.46 12.64
N ALA A 252 7.43 -2.13 12.78
CA ALA A 252 7.90 -0.78 12.52
C ALA A 252 7.82 -0.47 11.01
N LEU A 253 7.62 0.80 10.68
CA LEU A 253 7.65 1.30 9.30
C LEU A 253 8.95 2.06 9.07
N ILE A 254 9.70 1.63 8.08
CA ILE A 254 10.89 2.32 7.57
C ILE A 254 10.58 2.80 6.16
N GLY A 255 10.61 4.09 5.94
CA GLY A 255 10.34 4.72 4.65
C GLY A 255 11.60 5.29 4.02
N LEU A 256 11.81 4.99 2.74
CA LEU A 256 12.87 5.56 1.93
C LEU A 256 12.28 6.38 0.77
N GLY A 257 12.90 7.49 0.44
CA GLY A 257 12.49 8.35 -0.67
C GLY A 257 11.75 9.60 -0.21
N ILE A 258 11.43 10.46 -1.17
CA ILE A 258 10.67 11.69 -0.98
C ILE A 258 9.32 11.37 -0.34
N ASP A 259 8.85 12.20 0.60
CA ASP A 259 7.58 12.04 1.32
C ASP A 259 7.41 10.70 2.07
N ALA A 260 8.42 9.84 2.07
CA ALA A 260 8.35 8.58 2.78
C ALA A 260 8.24 8.82 4.29
N ARG A 261 7.32 8.10 4.89
CA ARG A 261 7.08 8.15 6.35
C ARG A 261 7.76 6.98 7.01
N SER A 262 8.31 7.25 8.19
CA SER A 262 8.86 6.22 9.07
C SER A 262 8.23 6.33 10.45
N CYS A 263 8.05 5.17 11.07
CA CYS A 263 7.65 5.05 12.47
C CYS A 263 8.51 3.97 13.11
N TYR A 264 9.58 4.38 13.77
CA TYR A 264 10.63 3.50 14.25
C TYR A 264 11.27 4.07 15.52
N HIS A 265 11.60 3.22 16.49
CA HIS A 265 12.21 3.62 17.78
C HIS A 265 11.47 4.74 18.54
N GLY A 266 10.13 4.75 18.47
CA GLY A 266 9.34 5.79 19.14
C GLY A 266 9.38 7.15 18.45
N LEU A 267 9.98 7.22 17.27
CA LEU A 267 9.97 8.40 16.41
C LEU A 267 9.03 8.20 15.22
N SER A 268 8.33 9.26 14.87
CA SER A 268 7.64 9.36 13.58
C SER A 268 8.28 10.50 12.79
N TYR A 269 8.71 10.24 11.58
CA TYR A 269 9.28 11.26 10.71
C TYR A 269 8.85 11.09 9.27
N VAL A 270 8.97 12.15 8.51
CA VAL A 270 8.67 12.17 7.08
C VAL A 270 9.81 12.87 6.34
N ASN A 271 10.23 12.29 5.23
CA ASN A 271 11.24 12.87 4.36
C ASN A 271 10.69 14.10 3.62
N THR A 272 11.58 14.96 3.16
CA THR A 272 11.24 16.14 2.35
C THR A 272 10.50 15.73 1.07
N SER A 273 9.59 16.59 0.62
CA SER A 273 8.96 16.52 -0.70
C SER A 273 9.82 17.14 -1.81
N ASP A 274 10.83 17.93 -1.45
CA ASP A 274 11.71 18.61 -2.41
C ASP A 274 12.76 17.66 -2.97
N PHE A 275 12.70 17.41 -4.28
CA PHE A 275 13.63 16.52 -4.96
C PHE A 275 15.08 17.03 -4.93
N ALA A 276 15.32 18.34 -5.02
CA ALA A 276 16.65 18.87 -5.02
C ALA A 276 17.30 18.72 -3.63
N VAL A 277 16.55 19.02 -2.57
CA VAL A 277 16.98 18.81 -1.18
C VAL A 277 17.24 17.33 -0.92
N TYR A 278 16.31 16.46 -1.30
CA TYR A 278 16.46 15.02 -1.13
C TYR A 278 17.70 14.48 -1.84
N ALA A 279 17.90 14.83 -3.12
CA ALA A 279 19.04 14.36 -3.90
C ALA A 279 20.39 14.90 -3.39
N ALA A 280 20.40 16.09 -2.77
CA ALA A 280 21.60 16.66 -2.20
C ALA A 280 22.00 16.03 -0.85
N HIS A 281 21.01 15.59 -0.05
CA HIS A 281 21.22 15.17 1.34
C HIS A 281 20.86 13.71 1.63
N SER A 282 20.61 12.90 0.63
CA SER A 282 20.17 11.50 0.81
C SER A 282 21.20 10.62 1.54
N ALA A 283 22.50 10.95 1.49
CA ALA A 283 23.55 10.30 2.27
C ALA A 283 23.60 10.77 3.74
N GLU A 284 22.90 11.83 4.08
CA GLU A 284 22.80 12.44 5.40
C GLU A 284 21.32 12.59 5.76
N PRO A 285 20.58 11.47 6.07
CA PRO A 285 19.12 11.45 6.14
C PRO A 285 18.52 12.51 7.06
N GLN A 286 19.21 12.87 8.14
CA GLN A 286 18.76 13.92 9.07
C GLN A 286 18.55 15.28 8.38
N HIS A 287 19.21 15.55 7.27
CA HIS A 287 19.05 16.78 6.48
C HIS A 287 17.95 16.66 5.40
N ALA A 288 17.53 15.45 5.09
CA ALA A 288 16.45 15.18 4.16
C ALA A 288 15.09 15.01 4.86
N VAL A 289 15.05 15.02 6.21
CA VAL A 289 13.81 14.93 6.99
C VAL A 289 13.12 16.30 7.04
N ALA A 290 11.85 16.35 6.65
CA ALA A 290 11.01 17.56 6.71
C ALA A 290 10.37 17.78 8.08
N ALA A 291 10.00 16.70 8.76
CA ALA A 291 9.38 16.74 10.08
C ALA A 291 9.71 15.48 10.88
N VAL A 292 9.87 15.67 12.18
CA VAL A 292 10.08 14.60 13.14
C VAL A 292 9.26 14.87 14.41
N ALA A 293 8.65 13.83 14.95
CA ALA A 293 7.95 13.86 16.23
C ALA A 293 8.32 12.64 17.06
N GLN A 294 8.54 12.86 18.35
CA GLN A 294 8.65 11.77 19.30
C GLN A 294 7.23 11.32 19.68
N LEU A 295 6.98 10.03 19.57
CA LEU A 295 5.71 9.44 19.96
C LEU A 295 5.72 9.18 21.48
N ASP A 296 4.88 9.87 22.23
CA ASP A 296 4.59 9.53 23.61
C ASP A 296 3.75 8.24 23.71
N GLU A 297 3.45 7.81 24.93
CA GLU A 297 2.69 6.57 25.18
C GLU A 297 1.28 6.63 24.57
N GLY A 298 0.60 7.79 24.65
CA GLY A 298 -0.72 7.99 24.09
C GLY A 298 -0.73 7.88 22.57
N ALA A 299 0.21 8.58 21.91
CA ALA A 299 0.35 8.54 20.45
C ALA A 299 0.68 7.12 19.94
N ARG A 300 1.51 6.36 20.68
CA ARG A 300 1.81 4.96 20.32
C ARG A 300 0.59 4.05 20.48
N ALA A 301 -0.19 4.26 21.53
CA ALA A 301 -1.40 3.49 21.77
C ALA A 301 -2.47 3.77 20.69
N LEU A 302 -2.65 5.03 20.29
CA LEU A 302 -3.53 5.40 19.17
C LEU A 302 -3.05 4.81 17.85
N LEU A 303 -1.74 4.85 17.58
CA LEU A 303 -1.15 4.26 16.39
C LEU A 303 -1.39 2.73 16.35
N PHE A 304 -1.25 2.04 17.48
CA PHE A 304 -1.59 0.62 17.60
C PHE A 304 -3.05 0.36 17.16
N VAL A 305 -4.00 1.08 17.74
CA VAL A 305 -5.43 0.94 17.42
C VAL A 305 -5.68 1.18 15.93
N ARG A 306 -5.15 2.27 15.40
CA ARG A 306 -5.33 2.64 13.98
C ARG A 306 -4.75 1.59 13.03
N ASN A 307 -3.54 1.11 13.29
CA ASN A 307 -2.92 0.08 12.46
C ASN A 307 -3.70 -1.25 12.52
N ARG A 308 -4.16 -1.66 13.71
CA ARG A 308 -4.96 -2.87 13.88
C ARG A 308 -6.29 -2.79 13.12
N LEU A 309 -6.96 -1.65 13.16
CA LEU A 309 -8.20 -1.44 12.41
C LEU A 309 -7.93 -1.34 10.90
N ALA A 310 -6.96 -0.51 10.48
CA ALA A 310 -6.69 -0.25 9.07
C ALA A 310 -6.14 -1.46 8.30
N PHE A 311 -5.33 -2.30 8.94
CA PHE A 311 -4.60 -3.39 8.29
C PHE A 311 -5.03 -4.79 8.73
N GLY A 312 -5.72 -4.91 9.86
CA GLY A 312 -6.18 -6.19 10.41
C GLY A 312 -7.69 -6.27 10.66
N GLY A 313 -8.43 -5.19 10.39
CA GLY A 313 -9.89 -5.13 10.61
C GLY A 313 -10.32 -5.16 12.08
N GLY A 314 -9.36 -5.26 13.04
CA GLY A 314 -9.67 -5.31 14.47
C GLY A 314 -8.54 -5.82 15.35
N PHE A 315 -8.79 -5.89 16.67
CA PHE A 315 -7.84 -6.40 17.67
C PHE A 315 -8.56 -6.89 18.92
N ALA A 316 -7.90 -7.80 19.67
CA ALA A 316 -8.36 -8.19 21.00
C ALA A 316 -7.85 -7.19 22.06
N GLU A 317 -8.64 -6.94 23.10
CA GLU A 317 -8.22 -6.06 24.23
C GLU A 317 -6.94 -6.56 24.91
N GLU A 318 -6.78 -7.87 25.04
CA GLU A 318 -5.55 -8.45 25.63
C GLU A 318 -4.31 -8.13 24.79
N ASP A 319 -4.42 -8.06 23.44
CA ASP A 319 -3.30 -7.69 22.57
C ASP A 319 -2.95 -6.22 22.77
N TYR A 320 -3.97 -5.35 22.92
CA TYR A 320 -3.75 -3.95 23.26
C TYR A 320 -3.05 -3.81 24.62
N VAL A 321 -3.57 -4.46 25.67
CA VAL A 321 -3.00 -4.39 27.01
C VAL A 321 -1.56 -4.90 27.04
N ARG A 322 -1.27 -5.96 26.29
CA ARG A 322 0.08 -6.54 26.17
C ARG A 322 1.06 -5.57 25.50
N ALA A 323 0.59 -4.83 24.48
CA ALA A 323 1.44 -3.93 23.71
C ALA A 323 1.56 -2.53 24.31
N CYS A 324 0.47 -1.99 24.86
CA CYS A 324 0.35 -0.59 25.26
C CYS A 324 0.08 -0.39 26.75
N GLY A 325 -0.12 -1.46 27.53
CA GLY A 325 -0.55 -1.36 28.94
C GLY A 325 -2.05 -1.08 29.08
N PRO A 326 -2.52 -0.62 30.24
CA PRO A 326 -3.92 -0.33 30.47
C PRO A 326 -4.45 0.72 29.49
N MET A 327 -5.69 0.52 29.02
CA MET A 327 -6.32 1.44 28.07
C MET A 327 -6.44 2.86 28.66
N SER A 328 -5.86 3.83 27.99
CA SER A 328 -5.94 5.24 28.38
C SER A 328 -7.33 5.81 28.10
N ALA A 329 -7.69 6.89 28.85
CA ALA A 329 -8.97 7.58 28.62
C ALA A 329 -9.09 8.16 27.20
N GLU A 330 -7.99 8.50 26.58
CA GLU A 330 -7.95 9.01 25.19
C GLU A 330 -8.32 7.94 24.18
N VAL A 331 -7.68 6.77 24.26
CA VAL A 331 -7.97 5.62 23.40
C VAL A 331 -9.40 5.12 23.62
N ALA A 332 -9.84 5.01 24.87
CA ALA A 332 -11.22 4.63 25.20
C ALA A 332 -12.25 5.59 24.58
N ARG A 333 -11.96 6.88 24.58
CA ARG A 333 -12.83 7.89 23.96
C ARG A 333 -12.88 7.73 22.43
N GLU A 334 -11.73 7.55 21.76
CA GLU A 334 -11.69 7.35 20.30
C GLU A 334 -12.47 6.07 19.90
N LEU A 335 -12.27 4.98 20.62
CA LEU A 335 -13.02 3.73 20.37
C LEU A 335 -14.53 3.93 20.58
N ALA A 336 -14.95 4.60 21.65
CA ALA A 336 -16.35 4.91 21.90
C ALA A 336 -16.97 5.85 20.84
N GLU A 337 -16.16 6.71 20.22
CA GLU A 337 -16.59 7.54 19.08
C GLU A 337 -16.82 6.69 17.83
N LEU A 338 -15.90 5.77 17.53
CA LEU A 338 -16.03 4.82 16.40
C LEU A 338 -17.22 3.86 16.60
N GLU A 339 -17.48 3.40 17.83
CA GLU A 339 -18.66 2.59 18.15
C GLU A 339 -19.97 3.38 17.96
N ARG A 340 -20.04 4.63 18.43
CA ARG A 340 -21.20 5.50 18.23
C ARG A 340 -21.45 5.84 16.75
N ALA A 341 -20.38 5.96 15.96
CA ALA A 341 -20.46 6.12 14.51
C ALA A 341 -20.94 4.83 13.82
N GLY A 342 -20.87 3.68 14.49
CA GLY A 342 -21.18 2.39 13.91
C GLY A 342 -20.04 1.77 13.09
N ASP A 343 -18.85 2.36 13.15
CA ASP A 343 -17.68 1.88 12.39
C ASP A 343 -17.02 0.70 13.05
N VAL A 344 -17.06 0.62 14.38
CA VAL A 344 -16.46 -0.44 15.18
C VAL A 344 -17.55 -1.10 16.03
N ALA A 345 -17.47 -2.40 16.19
CA ALA A 345 -18.22 -3.18 17.16
C ALA A 345 -17.27 -3.75 18.21
N HIS A 346 -17.68 -3.68 19.50
CA HIS A 346 -16.98 -4.31 20.59
C HIS A 346 -17.78 -5.52 21.08
N ASP A 347 -17.25 -6.72 20.90
CA ASP A 347 -17.87 -7.96 21.33
C ASP A 347 -16.83 -8.98 21.77
N GLY A 348 -17.11 -9.69 22.86
CA GLY A 348 -16.24 -10.75 23.38
C GLY A 348 -14.82 -10.33 23.73
N GLY A 349 -14.60 -9.05 24.12
CA GLY A 349 -13.28 -8.51 24.43
C GLY A 349 -12.43 -8.21 23.18
N ALA A 350 -13.07 -7.99 22.04
CA ALA A 350 -12.42 -7.62 20.80
C ALA A 350 -13.13 -6.45 20.12
N TYR A 351 -12.36 -5.54 19.56
CA TYR A 351 -12.82 -4.47 18.68
C TYR A 351 -12.65 -4.88 17.22
N ARG A 352 -13.70 -4.75 16.41
CA ARG A 352 -13.68 -5.11 14.98
C ARG A 352 -14.40 -4.05 14.16
N LEU A 353 -13.89 -3.79 12.97
CA LEU A 353 -14.63 -2.98 11.99
C LEU A 353 -15.91 -3.68 11.59
N THR A 354 -17.01 -2.95 11.60
CA THR A 354 -18.28 -3.37 11.01
C THR A 354 -18.21 -3.29 9.48
N GLN A 355 -19.24 -3.71 8.75
CA GLN A 355 -19.33 -3.48 7.31
C GLN A 355 -19.27 -1.99 6.97
N GLN A 356 -19.90 -1.14 7.80
CA GLN A 356 -19.79 0.31 7.68
C GLN A 356 -18.35 0.78 7.90
N GLY A 357 -17.68 0.31 8.94
CA GLY A 357 -16.30 0.65 9.23
C GLY A 357 -15.34 0.18 8.15
N LEU A 358 -15.52 -1.03 7.60
CA LEU A 358 -14.70 -1.51 6.48
C LEU A 358 -14.78 -0.59 5.26
N PHE A 359 -15.96 -0.03 4.97
CA PHE A 359 -16.12 0.98 3.93
C PHE A 359 -15.47 2.32 4.33
N ALA A 360 -15.76 2.83 5.53
CA ALA A 360 -15.26 4.12 5.99
C ALA A 360 -13.72 4.16 6.06
N TRP A 361 -13.10 3.06 6.49
CA TRP A 361 -11.63 2.95 6.59
C TRP A 361 -10.94 2.58 5.28
N ALA A 362 -11.67 2.17 4.26
CA ALA A 362 -11.15 2.01 2.90
C ALA A 362 -11.00 3.35 2.17
N ARG A 363 -11.66 4.41 2.66
CA ARG A 363 -11.61 5.79 2.15
C ARG A 363 -10.53 6.58 2.89
#